data_19ddb07dc7f14d8bb290309f6eb2cda8
#
_entry.id   19ddb07dc7f14d8bb290309f6eb2cda8
#
_cell.length_a   1.000
_cell.length_b   1.000
_cell.length_c   1.000
_cell.angle_alpha   90.00
_cell.angle_beta   90.00
_cell.angle_gamma   90.00
#
_symmetry.space_group_name_H-M   'P 1'
#
loop_
_entity.id
_entity.type
_entity.pdbx_description
1 polymer ?
#
loop_
_entity_poly.entity_id
_entity_poly.type
_entity_poly.pdbx_seq_one_letter_code
_entity_poly.pdbx_strand_id
1 'polypeptide(L)'
;MKRLFISMGLFLWLAIGRIVIVGAESYPVYLNGDRNYILCDAYKETAWYLDRSSLNVQKYDPPQYIIAVNVVTVHDADRGGTDINGVRTFRFFYNYELKRMYVDLSLTDAWRYLDPNGDWAVTDISLPVGELSFALAYNMKFYDSYDDAFYGRI
;
A
#
# COMPACT_ATOMS: atom_id res chain seq x y z
N MET A 1 -62.80 8.08 -2.99
CA MET A 1 -61.85 7.15 -2.30
C MET A 1 -60.52 7.20 -3.01
N LYS A 2 -59.54 7.87 -2.41
CA LYS A 2 -58.18 7.97 -2.95
C LYS A 2 -57.33 6.86 -2.35
N ARG A 3 -56.82 5.95 -3.18
CA ARG A 3 -55.91 4.88 -2.74
C ARG A 3 -54.50 5.45 -2.71
N LEU A 4 -53.92 5.53 -1.52
CA LEU A 4 -52.57 5.92 -1.25
C LEU A 4 -51.66 4.68 -1.54
N PHE A 5 -50.81 4.74 -2.58
CA PHE A 5 -49.75 3.75 -2.80
C PHE A 5 -48.51 4.21 -2.01
N ILE A 6 -48.22 3.52 -0.93
CA ILE A 6 -46.94 3.70 -0.20
C ILE A 6 -45.92 2.89 -0.97
N SER A 7 -45.06 3.56 -1.70
CA SER A 7 -43.87 2.99 -2.31
C SER A 7 -42.80 2.80 -1.22
N MET A 8 -42.58 1.56 -0.82
CA MET A 8 -41.54 1.15 0.11
C MET A 8 -40.24 1.07 -0.68
N GLY A 9 -39.46 2.15 -0.68
CA GLY A 9 -38.14 2.21 -1.29
C GLY A 9 -37.17 1.33 -0.52
N LEU A 10 -36.77 0.22 -1.10
CA LEU A 10 -35.75 -0.66 -0.59
C LEU A 10 -34.38 0.04 -0.77
N PHE A 11 -33.84 0.65 0.29
CA PHE A 11 -32.48 1.15 0.30
C PHE A 11 -31.51 -0.02 0.37
N LEU A 12 -31.06 -0.45 -0.81
CA LEU A 12 -29.95 -1.39 -0.93
C LEU A 12 -28.65 -0.63 -0.64
N TRP A 13 -28.13 -0.72 0.56
CA TRP A 13 -26.78 -0.27 0.88
C TRP A 13 -25.76 -1.23 0.24
N LEU A 14 -25.38 -0.91 -1.00
CA LEU A 14 -24.19 -1.50 -1.61
C LEU A 14 -22.97 -0.94 -0.87
N ALA A 15 -22.32 -1.77 -0.08
CA ALA A 15 -20.98 -1.52 0.42
C ALA A 15 -20.03 -1.51 -0.80
N ILE A 16 -19.90 -0.35 -1.46
CA ILE A 16 -18.98 -0.17 -2.57
C ILE A 16 -17.59 -0.14 -1.97
N GLY A 17 -16.89 -1.28 -2.02
CA GLY A 17 -15.46 -1.33 -1.70
C GLY A 17 -14.71 -0.31 -2.55
N ARG A 18 -13.76 0.41 -1.95
CA ARG A 18 -12.93 1.36 -2.69
C ARG A 18 -12.07 0.59 -3.68
N ILE A 19 -12.12 0.96 -4.95
CA ILE A 19 -11.32 0.40 -6.04
C ILE A 19 -10.35 1.48 -6.51
N VAL A 20 -9.08 1.11 -6.66
CA VAL A 20 -8.06 1.94 -7.30
C VAL A 20 -7.94 1.52 -8.75
N ILE A 21 -8.03 2.48 -9.65
CA ILE A 21 -7.82 2.26 -11.08
C ILE A 21 -6.36 2.63 -11.38
N VAL A 22 -5.61 1.65 -11.88
CA VAL A 22 -4.23 1.83 -12.34
C VAL A 22 -4.24 1.53 -13.84
N GLY A 23 -4.17 2.57 -14.67
CA GLY A 23 -4.38 2.43 -16.10
C GLY A 23 -5.83 2.08 -16.44
N ALA A 24 -6.06 1.03 -17.25
CA ALA A 24 -7.39 0.50 -17.57
C ALA A 24 -7.84 -0.63 -16.61
N GLU A 25 -7.01 -1.02 -15.67
CA GLU A 25 -7.23 -2.13 -14.74
C GLU A 25 -7.60 -1.60 -13.35
N SER A 26 -8.45 -2.33 -12.64
CA SER A 26 -8.90 -1.95 -11.29
C SER A 26 -8.51 -3.00 -10.27
N TYR A 27 -7.90 -2.56 -9.17
CA TYR A 27 -7.44 -3.43 -8.10
C TYR A 27 -8.08 -3.01 -6.77
N PRO A 28 -8.51 -3.96 -5.92
CA PRO A 28 -9.07 -3.62 -4.61
C PRO A 28 -8.01 -2.96 -3.73
N VAL A 29 -8.39 -1.92 -3.00
CA VAL A 29 -7.48 -1.23 -2.04
C VAL A 29 -7.05 -2.16 -0.92
N TYR A 30 -7.93 -3.08 -0.52
CA TYR A 30 -7.66 -4.09 0.50
C TYR A 30 -7.89 -5.47 -0.07
N LEU A 31 -6.91 -6.36 0.05
CA LEU A 31 -7.01 -7.73 -0.45
C LEU A 31 -8.16 -8.45 0.26
N ASN A 32 -9.12 -8.96 -0.50
CA ASN A 32 -10.33 -9.61 0.04
C ASN A 32 -11.14 -8.74 1.03
N GLY A 33 -11.02 -7.42 0.97
CA GLY A 33 -11.62 -6.51 1.95
C GLY A 33 -10.93 -6.50 3.32
N ASP A 34 -9.85 -7.25 3.49
CA ASP A 34 -9.07 -7.27 4.72
C ASP A 34 -8.16 -6.04 4.79
N ARG A 35 -8.45 -5.15 5.72
CA ARG A 35 -7.72 -3.89 5.93
C ARG A 35 -6.27 -4.09 6.43
N ASN A 36 -5.88 -5.31 6.79
CA ASN A 36 -4.47 -5.61 7.07
C ASN A 36 -3.62 -5.66 5.82
N TYR A 37 -4.21 -5.94 4.65
CA TYR A 37 -3.50 -6.00 3.39
C TYR A 37 -3.82 -4.78 2.53
N ILE A 38 -2.90 -3.83 2.48
CA ILE A 38 -3.08 -2.52 1.83
C ILE A 38 -2.37 -2.52 0.47
N LEU A 39 -3.08 -2.19 -0.61
CA LEU A 39 -2.51 -2.09 -1.95
C LEU A 39 -1.39 -1.04 -1.99
N CYS A 40 -0.17 -1.48 -2.29
CA CYS A 40 0.97 -0.61 -2.53
C CYS A 40 1.01 -0.15 -3.98
N ASP A 41 1.03 -1.13 -4.88
CA ASP A 41 1.13 -0.93 -6.31
C ASP A 41 0.56 -2.13 -7.05
N ALA A 42 0.28 -1.96 -8.36
CA ALA A 42 -0.15 -3.02 -9.23
C ALA A 42 0.32 -2.77 -10.66
N TYR A 43 0.70 -3.83 -11.34
CA TYR A 43 1.11 -3.77 -12.73
C TYR A 43 0.69 -5.04 -13.47
N LYS A 44 -0.11 -4.87 -14.53
CA LYS A 44 -0.72 -5.98 -15.29
C LYS A 44 -1.47 -6.94 -14.35
N GLU A 45 -1.22 -8.25 -14.47
CA GLU A 45 -1.87 -9.27 -13.64
C GLU A 45 -1.41 -9.31 -12.18
N THR A 46 -0.39 -8.53 -11.79
CA THR A 46 0.21 -8.61 -10.45
C THR A 46 -0.12 -7.39 -9.59
N ALA A 47 -0.52 -7.64 -8.35
CA ALA A 47 -0.69 -6.62 -7.32
C ALA A 47 0.14 -6.95 -6.07
N TRP A 48 0.61 -5.93 -5.37
CA TRP A 48 1.40 -6.03 -4.16
C TRP A 48 0.70 -5.32 -3.01
N TYR A 49 0.53 -6.05 -1.91
CA TYR A 49 -0.13 -5.56 -0.72
C TYR A 49 0.80 -5.57 0.48
N LEU A 50 0.89 -4.46 1.19
CA LEU A 50 1.58 -4.36 2.46
C LEU A 50 0.77 -5.06 3.55
N ASP A 51 1.39 -5.97 4.29
CA ASP A 51 0.80 -6.57 5.48
C ASP A 51 1.02 -5.65 6.69
N ARG A 52 -0.01 -4.87 7.04
CA ARG A 52 0.01 -3.93 8.17
C ARG A 52 0.40 -4.62 9.48
N SER A 53 -0.06 -5.85 9.70
CA SER A 53 0.17 -6.59 10.94
C SER A 53 1.64 -6.96 11.14
N SER A 54 2.42 -6.98 10.07
CA SER A 54 3.85 -7.32 10.08
C SER A 54 4.77 -6.12 10.34
N LEU A 55 4.22 -4.90 10.37
CA LEU A 55 5.02 -3.68 10.51
C LEU A 55 5.79 -3.69 11.84
N ASN A 56 7.10 -3.55 11.76
CA ASN A 56 8.01 -3.60 12.89
C ASN A 56 8.99 -2.42 12.85
N VAL A 57 8.88 -1.52 13.83
CA VAL A 57 9.84 -0.43 14.02
C VAL A 57 11.07 -0.99 14.72
N GLN A 58 12.17 -1.16 13.97
CA GLN A 58 13.44 -1.72 14.47
C GLN A 58 14.36 -0.64 15.06
N LYS A 59 14.24 0.61 14.60
CA LYS A 59 14.95 1.77 15.13
C LYS A 59 14.03 2.99 15.16
N TYR A 60 13.99 3.64 16.31
CA TYR A 60 13.37 4.95 16.50
C TYR A 60 14.40 5.87 17.18
N ASP A 61 15.10 6.64 16.39
CA ASP A 61 16.14 7.59 16.82
C ASP A 61 16.12 8.79 15.88
N PRO A 62 15.10 9.68 16.03
CA PRO A 62 14.93 10.81 15.13
C PRO A 62 16.21 11.65 14.98
N PRO A 63 16.60 12.01 13.75
CA PRO A 63 15.87 11.89 12.49
C PRO A 63 15.97 10.54 11.77
N GLN A 64 16.52 9.51 12.40
CA GLN A 64 16.76 8.19 11.80
C GLN A 64 15.75 7.15 12.29
N TYR A 65 15.26 6.35 11.34
CA TYR A 65 14.27 5.29 11.59
C TYR A 65 14.61 4.05 10.78
N ILE A 66 14.32 2.86 11.32
CA ILE A 66 14.34 1.61 10.56
C ILE A 66 13.01 0.90 10.78
N ILE A 67 12.34 0.55 9.68
CA ILE A 67 11.08 -0.17 9.68
C ILE A 67 11.23 -1.40 8.80
N ALA A 68 10.75 -2.54 9.27
CA ALA A 68 10.58 -3.76 8.48
C ALA A 68 9.09 -4.05 8.28
N VAL A 69 8.71 -4.55 7.11
CA VAL A 69 7.33 -4.89 6.78
C VAL A 69 7.31 -6.00 5.73
N ASN A 70 6.29 -6.88 5.78
CA ASN A 70 6.06 -7.87 4.74
C ASN A 70 5.14 -7.31 3.65
N VAL A 71 5.43 -7.69 2.43
CA VAL A 71 4.59 -7.42 1.26
C VAL A 71 4.21 -8.75 0.64
N VAL A 72 2.94 -8.93 0.38
CA VAL A 72 2.41 -10.11 -0.31
C VAL A 72 2.20 -9.81 -1.79
N THR A 73 2.45 -10.79 -2.63
CA THR A 73 2.24 -10.73 -4.07
C THR A 73 1.00 -11.55 -4.43
N VAL A 74 0.14 -10.98 -5.26
CA VAL A 74 -1.08 -11.62 -5.78
C VAL A 74 -1.02 -11.60 -7.30
N HIS A 75 -1.07 -12.78 -7.93
CA HIS A 75 -1.19 -12.91 -9.38
C HIS A 75 -2.67 -12.95 -9.79
N ASP A 76 -2.92 -12.71 -11.09
CA ASP A 76 -4.27 -12.62 -11.65
C ASP A 76 -5.19 -11.59 -10.94
N ALA A 77 -4.58 -10.61 -10.28
CA ALA A 77 -5.29 -9.59 -9.51
C ALA A 77 -6.21 -8.72 -10.38
N ASP A 78 -5.82 -8.49 -11.64
CA ASP A 78 -6.63 -7.81 -12.67
C ASP A 78 -7.93 -8.54 -13.01
N ARG A 79 -7.96 -9.87 -12.78
CA ARG A 79 -9.12 -10.76 -12.97
C ARG A 79 -9.80 -11.17 -11.68
N GLY A 80 -9.49 -10.49 -10.58
CA GLY A 80 -10.07 -10.75 -9.27
C GLY A 80 -9.39 -11.88 -8.48
N GLY A 81 -8.15 -12.27 -8.85
CA GLY A 81 -7.34 -13.18 -8.07
C GLY A 81 -7.06 -12.60 -6.67
N THR A 82 -7.12 -13.46 -5.65
CA THR A 82 -6.94 -13.06 -4.24
C THR A 82 -5.96 -13.95 -3.49
N ASP A 83 -5.41 -14.95 -4.16
CA ASP A 83 -4.47 -15.89 -3.55
C ASP A 83 -3.09 -15.24 -3.39
N ILE A 84 -2.53 -15.38 -2.19
CA ILE A 84 -1.17 -14.92 -1.91
C ILE A 84 -0.19 -15.90 -2.53
N ASN A 85 0.55 -15.44 -3.52
CA ASN A 85 1.52 -16.25 -4.27
C ASN A 85 2.95 -16.12 -3.72
N GLY A 86 3.22 -15.12 -2.91
CA GLY A 86 4.52 -14.90 -2.31
C GLY A 86 4.48 -13.85 -1.21
N VAL A 87 5.46 -13.92 -0.32
CA VAL A 87 5.67 -12.95 0.76
C VAL A 87 7.14 -12.55 0.75
N ARG A 88 7.42 -11.26 0.82
CA ARG A 88 8.77 -10.73 0.90
C ARG A 88 8.86 -9.67 1.98
N THR A 89 9.90 -9.71 2.80
CA THR A 89 10.20 -8.66 3.77
C THR A 89 10.97 -7.54 3.11
N PHE A 90 10.50 -6.31 3.34
CA PHE A 90 11.16 -5.07 3.00
C PHE A 90 11.65 -4.41 4.27
N ARG A 91 12.86 -3.95 4.29
CA ARG A 91 13.44 -3.22 5.41
C ARG A 91 13.91 -1.87 4.92
N PHE A 92 13.44 -0.80 5.55
CA PHE A 92 13.70 0.59 5.16
C PHE A 92 14.50 1.31 6.22
N PHE A 93 15.50 2.08 5.79
CA PHE A 93 16.15 3.10 6.59
C PHE A 93 15.73 4.47 6.09
N TYR A 94 15.29 5.33 7.01
CA TYR A 94 14.87 6.69 6.73
C TYR A 94 15.75 7.67 7.48
N ASN A 95 16.20 8.73 6.79
CA ASN A 95 16.68 9.94 7.41
C ASN A 95 15.71 11.07 7.09
N TYR A 96 14.89 11.45 8.06
CA TYR A 96 13.81 12.42 7.84
C TYR A 96 14.32 13.84 7.59
N GLU A 97 15.40 14.24 8.24
CA GLU A 97 16.01 15.55 8.07
C GLU A 97 16.60 15.73 6.66
N LEU A 98 17.33 14.73 6.19
CA LEU A 98 17.92 14.73 4.85
C LEU A 98 16.92 14.34 3.75
N LYS A 99 15.71 13.91 4.09
CA LYS A 99 14.73 13.37 3.15
C LYS A 99 15.33 12.27 2.25
N ARG A 100 15.92 11.27 2.88
CA ARG A 100 16.53 10.12 2.19
C ARG A 100 15.97 8.81 2.75
N MET A 101 15.47 8.00 1.84
CA MET A 101 14.96 6.66 2.10
C MET A 101 15.85 5.63 1.40
N TYR A 102 16.11 4.54 2.08
CA TYR A 102 16.88 3.40 1.57
C TYR A 102 16.11 2.12 1.82
N VAL A 103 16.32 1.12 0.97
CA VAL A 103 15.74 -0.23 1.14
C VAL A 103 16.85 -1.28 1.21
N ASP A 104 16.67 -2.25 2.08
CA ASP A 104 17.45 -3.48 2.16
C ASP A 104 16.50 -4.67 1.96
N LEU A 105 16.61 -5.30 0.79
CA LEU A 105 15.82 -6.48 0.41
C LEU A 105 16.52 -7.79 0.73
N SER A 106 17.80 -7.73 1.05
CA SER A 106 18.62 -8.88 1.43
C SER A 106 18.64 -9.14 2.94
N LEU A 107 18.20 -8.16 3.73
CA LEU A 107 18.24 -8.16 5.20
C LEU A 107 19.66 -8.29 5.77
N THR A 108 20.64 -7.74 5.03
CA THR A 108 22.08 -7.82 5.36
C THR A 108 22.73 -6.45 5.58
N ASP A 109 21.91 -5.40 5.77
CA ASP A 109 22.32 -4.00 5.83
C ASP A 109 22.92 -3.48 4.51
N ALA A 110 22.58 -4.11 3.39
CA ALA A 110 22.93 -3.65 2.04
C ALA A 110 21.90 -2.62 1.56
N TRP A 111 22.06 -1.39 2.02
CA TRP A 111 21.13 -0.29 1.80
C TRP A 111 21.23 0.29 0.39
N ARG A 112 20.13 0.27 -0.36
CA ARG A 112 19.99 0.90 -1.67
C ARG A 112 19.15 2.17 -1.54
N TYR A 113 19.67 3.31 -2.01
CA TYR A 113 18.92 4.57 -2.01
C TYR A 113 17.70 4.48 -2.93
N LEU A 114 16.57 5.02 -2.47
CA LEU A 114 15.34 5.16 -3.22
C LEU A 114 15.14 6.63 -3.58
N ASP A 115 15.37 6.96 -4.85
CA ASP A 115 15.13 8.30 -5.37
C ASP A 115 13.63 8.53 -5.57
N PRO A 116 13.02 9.57 -4.95
CA PRO A 116 11.60 9.86 -5.14
C PRO A 116 11.22 10.21 -6.59
N ASN A 117 12.18 10.61 -7.41
CA ASN A 117 12.01 10.91 -8.84
C ASN A 117 12.53 9.78 -9.75
N GLY A 118 12.93 8.65 -9.16
CA GLY A 118 13.46 7.51 -9.91
C GLY A 118 12.39 6.79 -10.70
N ASP A 119 12.77 6.27 -11.87
CA ASP A 119 11.89 5.43 -12.68
C ASP A 119 11.47 4.17 -11.94
N TRP A 120 10.27 3.69 -12.19
CA TRP A 120 9.73 2.46 -11.62
C TRP A 120 10.65 1.24 -11.86
N ALA A 121 11.31 1.18 -13.02
CA ALA A 121 12.29 0.12 -13.32
C ALA A 121 13.46 0.06 -12.34
N VAL A 122 13.76 1.17 -11.64
CA VAL A 122 14.85 1.29 -10.66
C VAL A 122 14.34 1.19 -9.22
N THR A 123 13.23 1.85 -8.93
CA THR A 123 12.67 1.92 -7.57
C THR A 123 11.75 0.76 -7.25
N ASP A 124 11.16 0.13 -8.28
CA ASP A 124 10.17 -0.94 -8.20
C ASP A 124 9.06 -0.60 -7.18
N ILE A 125 8.45 -1.59 -6.57
CA ILE A 125 7.45 -1.40 -5.51
C ILE A 125 8.06 -0.91 -4.20
N SER A 126 9.39 -0.83 -4.08
CA SER A 126 10.06 -0.40 -2.83
C SER A 126 9.69 1.02 -2.45
N LEU A 127 9.54 1.91 -3.42
CA LEU A 127 9.18 3.30 -3.14
C LEU A 127 7.77 3.43 -2.54
N PRO A 128 6.68 2.94 -3.16
CA PRO A 128 5.35 3.02 -2.55
C PRO A 128 5.23 2.23 -1.24
N VAL A 129 5.91 1.09 -1.11
CA VAL A 129 5.95 0.34 0.16
C VAL A 129 6.62 1.16 1.26
N GLY A 130 7.75 1.81 0.97
CA GLY A 130 8.46 2.66 1.92
C GLY A 130 7.63 3.86 2.37
N GLU A 131 6.93 4.52 1.45
CA GLU A 131 6.01 5.64 1.76
C GLU A 131 4.86 5.20 2.67
N LEU A 132 4.17 4.10 2.35
CA LEU A 132 3.08 3.59 3.18
C LEU A 132 3.56 3.11 4.55
N SER A 133 4.74 2.46 4.61
CA SER A 133 5.30 1.99 5.88
C SER A 133 5.59 3.12 6.86
N PHE A 134 6.17 4.22 6.37
CA PHE A 134 6.44 5.40 7.19
C PHE A 134 5.13 6.08 7.65
N ALA A 135 4.18 6.23 6.73
CA ALA A 135 2.87 6.82 7.03
C ALA A 135 2.08 5.98 8.05
N LEU A 136 2.11 4.65 7.94
CA LEU A 136 1.51 3.73 8.91
C LEU A 136 2.14 3.84 10.30
N ALA A 137 3.48 3.92 10.36
CA ALA A 137 4.19 3.96 11.63
C ALA A 137 4.00 5.29 12.38
N TYR A 138 3.96 6.41 11.67
CA TYR A 138 4.07 7.74 12.28
C TYR A 138 2.96 8.72 11.90
N ASN A 139 1.99 8.31 11.07
CA ASN A 139 0.96 9.18 10.52
C ASN A 139 1.56 10.43 9.83
N MET A 140 2.66 10.26 9.14
CA MET A 140 3.43 11.29 8.44
C MET A 140 3.81 10.81 7.05
N LYS A 141 3.77 11.69 6.07
CA LYS A 141 4.31 11.42 4.73
C LYS A 141 5.82 11.61 4.75
N PHE A 142 6.56 10.71 4.11
CA PHE A 142 8.02 10.83 4.06
C PHE A 142 8.47 11.75 2.93
N TYR A 143 8.32 11.33 1.67
CA TYR A 143 8.61 12.17 0.49
C TYR A 143 7.41 13.00 0.05
N ASP A 144 6.18 12.57 0.37
CA ASP A 144 4.94 13.14 -0.15
C ASP A 144 4.83 13.03 -1.68
N SER A 145 5.27 11.90 -2.23
CA SER A 145 5.36 11.66 -3.67
C SER A 145 4.05 11.19 -4.31
N TYR A 146 3.05 10.85 -3.49
CA TYR A 146 1.77 10.31 -3.92
C TYR A 146 0.62 11.23 -3.52
N ASP A 147 -0.54 11.02 -4.12
CA ASP A 147 -1.75 11.78 -3.82
C ASP A 147 -2.41 11.38 -2.48
N ASP A 148 -3.40 12.15 -2.06
CA ASP A 148 -4.12 11.89 -0.81
C ASP A 148 -4.92 10.58 -0.84
N ALA A 149 -5.33 10.11 -2.02
CA ALA A 149 -6.00 8.82 -2.17
C ALA A 149 -5.07 7.64 -1.86
N PHE A 150 -3.78 7.77 -2.22
CA PHE A 150 -2.76 6.78 -1.88
C PHE A 150 -2.55 6.69 -0.37
N TYR A 151 -2.28 7.81 0.30
CA TYR A 151 -2.08 7.82 1.75
C TYR A 151 -3.37 7.54 2.53
N GLY A 152 -4.54 7.81 1.96
CA GLY A 152 -5.84 7.52 2.56
C GLY A 152 -6.21 6.03 2.61
N ARG A 153 -5.32 5.14 2.12
CA ARG A 153 -5.46 3.67 2.25
C ARG A 153 -5.14 3.15 3.66
N ILE A 154 -4.42 3.92 4.47
CA ILE A 154 -3.95 3.52 5.82
C ILE A 154 -4.95 3.83 6.93
#